data_e3c4a304d117db1bab03e92fe96f25ee
#
_entry.id   e3c4a304d117db1bab03e92fe96f25ee
#
_cell.length_a   1.000
_cell.length_b   1.000
_cell.length_c   1.000
_cell.angle_alpha   90.00
_cell.angle_beta   90.00
_cell.angle_gamma   90.00
#
_symmetry.space_group_name_H-M   'P 1'
#
loop_
_entity.id
_entity.type
_entity.pdbx_description
1 polymer ?
#
loop_
_entity_poly.entity_id
_entity_poly.type
_entity_poly.pdbx_seq_one_letter_code
_entity_poly.pdbx_strand_id
1 'polypeptide(L)'
;MTRTLLRSLAGIVGEPHVLTGDATAGYAVDWTGRFAGHTPAVVRPREVAEVAAVLALCTGAGMPVVPQGGNTGLVGGGVPLHGEVVLSLTRLNQLGPVDHEAAQVTAGAGVTLRQVADADPGLDLGILIASRDSATVGGAVATNAGGLRVLRFGPMRAQLRGIEAVLADGTVVSHLAGLVKDNTGYDYPSLLAGSEGTLAVITAARLRLVPRLRGTVTALAGVGGLDQLHALARRAVREVPGLVSAEFFTQAGLDLLVAHAGLAPPLPTPAAAYLLLEASGPGAFGSLADVIGDREAAVGESAADRGRLWSYRERHPEAAGFLGVPVKLDVSVPAAQWVRLASSAAAVVADVDPGARVITFGHVADGNVHVNIVPAAPADGRHEDAVFSFVASLGGSISAEHGIGALKAPWLPLARTDAERALFARIRSALDPSATLNPNVLPR
;
A
#
# COMPACT_ATOMS: atom_id res chain seq x y z
N MET A 1 19.15 -25.66 -2.92
CA MET A 1 18.03 -26.47 -3.51
C MET A 1 18.60 -27.65 -4.30
N THR A 2 17.99 -28.83 -4.21
CA THR A 2 18.45 -30.02 -4.91
C THR A 2 17.94 -30.09 -6.35
N ARG A 3 18.67 -30.80 -7.25
CA ARG A 3 18.21 -31.06 -8.64
C ARG A 3 16.87 -31.82 -8.67
N THR A 4 16.63 -32.69 -7.69
CA THR A 4 15.36 -33.41 -7.56
C THR A 4 14.19 -32.46 -7.31
N LEU A 5 14.33 -31.53 -6.37
CA LEU A 5 13.28 -30.54 -6.08
C LEU A 5 12.97 -29.66 -7.30
N LEU A 6 14.00 -29.21 -8.03
CA LEU A 6 13.81 -28.45 -9.28
C LEU A 6 13.02 -29.26 -10.33
N ARG A 7 13.32 -30.54 -10.52
CA ARG A 7 12.57 -31.39 -11.47
C ARG A 7 11.12 -31.58 -11.03
N SER A 8 10.89 -31.77 -9.72
CA SER A 8 9.52 -31.90 -9.19
C SER A 8 8.70 -30.61 -9.39
N LEU A 9 9.31 -29.45 -9.14
CA LEU A 9 8.67 -28.14 -9.42
C LEU A 9 8.36 -27.99 -10.91
N ALA A 10 9.31 -28.36 -11.80
CA ALA A 10 9.09 -28.35 -13.24
C ALA A 10 7.99 -29.33 -13.70
N GLY A 11 7.85 -30.45 -13.01
CA GLY A 11 6.76 -31.42 -13.24
C GLY A 11 5.38 -30.86 -12.88
N ILE A 12 5.30 -29.90 -11.93
CA ILE A 12 4.04 -29.26 -11.52
C ILE A 12 3.64 -28.16 -12.50
N VAL A 13 4.54 -27.17 -12.71
CA VAL A 13 4.18 -25.94 -13.45
C VAL A 13 4.64 -25.95 -14.92
N GLY A 14 5.38 -26.96 -15.34
CA GLY A 14 6.06 -27.02 -16.64
C GLY A 14 7.46 -26.38 -16.59
N GLU A 15 8.41 -26.98 -17.31
CA GLU A 15 9.82 -26.57 -17.33
C GLU A 15 10.05 -25.07 -17.66
N PRO A 16 9.35 -24.46 -18.66
CA PRO A 16 9.53 -23.03 -18.96
C PRO A 16 9.06 -22.07 -17.84
N HIS A 17 8.43 -22.61 -16.81
CA HIS A 17 7.85 -21.82 -15.70
C HIS A 17 8.62 -22.01 -14.38
N VAL A 18 9.77 -22.68 -14.42
CA VAL A 18 10.77 -22.70 -13.35
C VAL A 18 12.02 -21.98 -13.84
N LEU A 19 12.16 -20.71 -13.46
CA LEU A 19 13.30 -19.89 -13.85
C LEU A 19 14.46 -20.11 -12.86
N THR A 20 15.69 -20.18 -13.37
CA THR A 20 16.92 -20.32 -12.58
C THR A 20 18.03 -19.44 -13.14
N GLY A 21 19.11 -19.24 -12.38
CA GLY A 21 20.25 -18.43 -12.81
C GLY A 21 19.86 -16.99 -13.09
N ASP A 22 20.41 -16.39 -14.15
CA ASP A 22 20.21 -14.96 -14.48
C ASP A 22 18.74 -14.58 -14.72
N ALA A 23 17.90 -15.53 -15.12
CA ALA A 23 16.47 -15.28 -15.31
C ALA A 23 15.72 -14.94 -14.00
N THR A 24 16.35 -15.13 -12.85
CA THR A 24 15.75 -14.81 -11.55
C THR A 24 16.04 -13.38 -11.07
N ALA A 25 16.98 -12.67 -11.69
CA ALA A 25 17.50 -11.39 -11.20
C ALA A 25 16.40 -10.33 -10.95
N GLY A 26 15.44 -10.20 -11.88
CA GLY A 26 14.33 -9.24 -11.74
C GLY A 26 13.32 -9.56 -10.63
N TYR A 27 13.35 -10.79 -10.10
CA TYR A 27 12.50 -11.21 -8.98
C TYR A 27 13.19 -11.07 -7.62
N ALA A 28 14.52 -10.92 -7.62
CA ALA A 28 15.34 -10.88 -6.42
C ALA A 28 15.64 -9.47 -5.92
N VAL A 29 15.11 -8.44 -6.56
CA VAL A 29 15.29 -7.04 -6.19
C VAL A 29 13.94 -6.33 -6.21
N ASP A 30 13.68 -5.44 -5.23
CA ASP A 30 12.48 -4.60 -5.27
C ASP A 30 12.67 -3.43 -6.27
N TRP A 31 11.57 -2.79 -6.66
CA TRP A 31 11.62 -1.68 -7.62
C TRP A 31 12.39 -0.44 -7.10
N THR A 32 12.57 -0.32 -5.78
CA THR A 32 13.35 0.77 -5.17
C THR A 32 14.86 0.53 -5.23
N GLY A 33 15.28 -0.72 -5.46
CA GLY A 33 16.67 -1.16 -5.37
C GLY A 33 17.22 -1.21 -3.94
N ARG A 34 16.38 -0.95 -2.92
CA ARG A 34 16.79 -0.96 -1.51
C ARG A 34 16.96 -2.38 -0.97
N PHE A 35 16.12 -3.29 -1.43
CA PHE A 35 16.16 -4.70 -1.05
C PHE A 35 16.60 -5.53 -2.23
N ALA A 36 17.73 -6.22 -2.06
CA ALA A 36 18.24 -7.17 -3.02
C ALA A 36 18.66 -8.45 -2.30
N GLY A 37 18.27 -9.58 -2.85
CA GLY A 37 18.60 -10.89 -2.33
C GLY A 37 18.96 -11.87 -3.45
N HIS A 38 18.69 -13.15 -3.23
CA HIS A 38 18.90 -14.18 -4.24
C HIS A 38 17.87 -15.29 -4.08
N THR A 39 17.54 -15.96 -5.16
CA THR A 39 16.65 -17.12 -5.16
C THR A 39 17.22 -18.26 -6.00
N PRO A 40 17.11 -19.51 -5.54
CA PRO A 40 17.51 -20.66 -6.34
C PRO A 40 16.57 -20.94 -7.51
N ALA A 41 15.30 -20.49 -7.42
CA ALA A 41 14.32 -20.59 -8.50
C ALA A 41 13.14 -19.64 -8.31
N VAL A 42 12.57 -19.22 -9.45
CA VAL A 42 11.24 -18.59 -9.52
C VAL A 42 10.28 -19.59 -10.12
N VAL A 43 9.22 -19.93 -9.39
CA VAL A 43 8.17 -20.86 -9.81
C VAL A 43 6.92 -20.05 -10.17
N ARG A 44 6.35 -20.32 -11.35
CA ARG A 44 5.29 -19.50 -11.95
C ARG A 44 4.04 -20.32 -12.25
N PRO A 45 3.22 -20.67 -11.24
CA PRO A 45 1.97 -21.39 -11.42
C PRO A 45 0.93 -20.57 -12.18
N ARG A 46 -0.01 -21.25 -12.87
CA ARG A 46 -1.12 -20.64 -13.61
C ARG A 46 -2.50 -20.93 -13.00
N GLU A 47 -2.59 -21.87 -12.08
CA GLU A 47 -3.84 -22.27 -11.43
C GLU A 47 -3.62 -22.63 -9.96
N VAL A 48 -4.69 -22.64 -9.17
CA VAL A 48 -4.64 -22.88 -7.72
C VAL A 48 -4.07 -24.27 -7.38
N ALA A 49 -4.37 -25.28 -8.18
CA ALA A 49 -3.86 -26.63 -7.97
C ALA A 49 -2.32 -26.71 -8.08
N GLU A 50 -1.72 -25.95 -9.02
CA GLU A 50 -0.27 -25.84 -9.14
C GLU A 50 0.33 -25.11 -7.93
N VAL A 51 -0.32 -24.02 -7.42
CA VAL A 51 0.11 -23.34 -6.18
C VAL A 51 0.11 -24.30 -5.01
N ALA A 52 -0.97 -25.07 -4.83
CA ALA A 52 -1.12 -26.06 -3.76
C ALA A 52 -0.02 -27.11 -3.81
N ALA A 53 0.24 -27.67 -4.99
CA ALA A 53 1.28 -28.70 -5.18
C ALA A 53 2.69 -28.14 -4.93
N VAL A 54 2.98 -26.90 -5.37
CA VAL A 54 4.27 -26.23 -5.13
C VAL A 54 4.48 -25.98 -3.64
N LEU A 55 3.48 -25.48 -2.92
CA LEU A 55 3.59 -25.21 -1.48
C LEU A 55 3.76 -26.50 -0.69
N ALA A 56 2.95 -27.53 -0.94
CA ALA A 56 3.10 -28.84 -0.30
C ALA A 56 4.49 -29.42 -0.52
N LEU A 57 5.03 -29.34 -1.74
CA LEU A 57 6.37 -29.80 -2.09
C LEU A 57 7.46 -29.01 -1.35
N CYS A 58 7.36 -27.67 -1.34
CA CYS A 58 8.35 -26.82 -0.66
C CYS A 58 8.32 -27.02 0.85
N THR A 59 7.14 -27.10 1.46
CA THR A 59 6.96 -27.38 2.89
C THR A 59 7.54 -28.76 3.26
N GLY A 60 7.24 -29.79 2.49
CA GLY A 60 7.80 -31.14 2.70
C GLY A 60 9.32 -31.21 2.54
N ALA A 61 9.89 -30.29 1.76
CA ALA A 61 11.35 -30.18 1.55
C ALA A 61 12.04 -29.21 2.52
N GLY A 62 11.30 -28.55 3.43
CA GLY A 62 11.83 -27.50 4.29
C GLY A 62 12.35 -26.28 3.53
N MET A 63 11.79 -25.99 2.33
CA MET A 63 12.21 -24.90 1.47
C MET A 63 11.29 -23.70 1.66
N PRO A 64 11.79 -22.56 2.18
CA PRO A 64 11.00 -21.36 2.34
C PRO A 64 10.55 -20.75 1.00
N VAL A 65 9.39 -20.11 1.03
CA VAL A 65 8.73 -19.53 -0.16
C VAL A 65 8.39 -18.07 0.10
N VAL A 66 8.75 -17.20 -0.84
CA VAL A 66 8.30 -15.81 -0.89
C VAL A 66 7.26 -15.65 -1.99
N PRO A 67 5.98 -15.43 -1.66
CA PRO A 67 4.96 -15.11 -2.65
C PRO A 67 5.22 -13.73 -3.25
N GLN A 68 5.12 -13.62 -4.59
CA GLN A 68 5.36 -12.36 -5.27
C GLN A 68 4.29 -12.10 -6.34
N GLY A 69 3.67 -10.91 -6.28
CA GLY A 69 2.80 -10.38 -7.32
C GLY A 69 3.58 -9.45 -8.26
N GLY A 70 3.14 -8.19 -8.36
CA GLY A 70 3.76 -7.15 -9.19
C GLY A 70 5.07 -6.57 -8.64
N ASN A 71 5.53 -7.00 -7.48
CA ASN A 71 6.76 -6.55 -6.79
C ASN A 71 6.87 -5.02 -6.63
N THR A 72 5.74 -4.36 -6.36
CA THR A 72 5.63 -2.90 -6.20
C THR A 72 5.72 -2.43 -4.74
N GLY A 73 5.90 -3.34 -3.79
CA GLY A 73 5.99 -3.04 -2.36
C GLY A 73 7.25 -2.23 -2.01
N LEU A 74 7.17 -1.47 -0.90
CA LEU A 74 8.22 -0.53 -0.45
C LEU A 74 9.01 -1.02 0.76
N VAL A 75 8.67 -2.20 1.30
CA VAL A 75 9.20 -2.70 2.58
C VAL A 75 9.91 -4.05 2.46
N GLY A 76 10.25 -4.48 1.24
CA GLY A 76 11.01 -5.71 0.99
C GLY A 76 10.23 -7.01 1.19
N GLY A 77 8.89 -6.96 1.36
CA GLY A 77 8.07 -8.14 1.68
C GLY A 77 7.97 -9.19 0.56
N GLY A 78 8.26 -8.82 -0.69
CA GLY A 78 8.27 -9.73 -1.84
C GLY A 78 9.66 -10.16 -2.31
N VAL A 79 10.74 -9.85 -1.56
CA VAL A 79 12.13 -10.11 -1.97
C VAL A 79 12.69 -11.35 -1.26
N PRO A 80 13.30 -12.30 -1.97
CA PRO A 80 13.93 -13.48 -1.38
C PRO A 80 15.30 -13.12 -0.79
N LEU A 81 15.32 -12.65 0.48
CA LEU A 81 16.52 -12.10 1.11
C LEU A 81 17.58 -13.18 1.45
N HIS A 82 17.17 -14.42 1.70
CA HIS A 82 18.02 -15.47 2.23
C HIS A 82 18.00 -16.79 1.41
N GLY A 83 17.60 -16.72 0.12
CA GLY A 83 17.60 -17.89 -0.76
C GLY A 83 16.29 -18.67 -0.76
N GLU A 84 15.19 -18.03 -0.45
CA GLU A 84 13.85 -18.59 -0.57
C GLU A 84 13.49 -18.82 -2.05
N VAL A 85 12.60 -19.77 -2.32
CA VAL A 85 11.96 -19.90 -3.64
C VAL A 85 10.96 -18.75 -3.83
N VAL A 86 11.03 -18.04 -4.94
CA VAL A 86 10.00 -17.09 -5.31
C VAL A 86 8.83 -17.80 -5.97
N LEU A 87 7.63 -17.62 -5.43
CA LEU A 87 6.37 -18.07 -6.01
C LEU A 87 5.69 -16.88 -6.69
N SER A 88 5.91 -16.74 -8.00
CA SER A 88 5.34 -15.64 -8.77
C SER A 88 3.92 -15.96 -9.20
N LEU A 89 2.97 -15.15 -8.73
CA LEU A 89 1.53 -15.35 -8.95
C LEU A 89 1.01 -14.61 -10.19
N THR A 90 1.87 -13.98 -10.98
CA THR A 90 1.48 -13.14 -12.12
C THR A 90 0.72 -13.88 -13.22
N ARG A 91 0.83 -15.23 -13.28
CA ARG A 91 0.08 -16.07 -14.24
C ARG A 91 -1.32 -16.45 -13.76
N LEU A 92 -1.68 -16.19 -12.51
CA LEU A 92 -3.06 -16.30 -12.01
C LEU A 92 -3.86 -15.06 -12.43
N ASN A 93 -3.93 -14.80 -13.72
CA ASN A 93 -4.40 -13.54 -14.30
C ASN A 93 -5.81 -13.64 -14.92
N GLN A 94 -6.61 -14.58 -14.47
CA GLN A 94 -8.01 -14.72 -14.89
C GLN A 94 -8.85 -13.64 -14.23
N LEU A 95 -9.52 -12.81 -15.04
CA LEU A 95 -10.53 -11.86 -14.60
C LEU A 95 -11.89 -12.39 -15.02
N GLY A 96 -12.75 -12.65 -14.04
CA GLY A 96 -14.11 -13.12 -14.27
C GLY A 96 -15.01 -12.01 -14.82
N PRO A 97 -16.23 -12.35 -15.26
CA PRO A 97 -17.22 -11.37 -15.65
C PRO A 97 -17.62 -10.49 -14.46
N VAL A 98 -17.94 -9.23 -14.75
CA VAL A 98 -18.50 -8.32 -13.76
C VAL A 98 -19.94 -8.73 -13.45
N ASP A 99 -20.22 -8.94 -12.18
CA ASP A 99 -21.55 -9.13 -11.65
C ASP A 99 -22.17 -7.75 -11.41
N HIS A 100 -22.98 -7.28 -12.34
CA HIS A 100 -23.58 -5.95 -12.28
C HIS A 100 -24.64 -5.81 -11.20
N GLU A 101 -25.34 -6.91 -10.84
CA GLU A 101 -26.35 -6.88 -9.77
C GLU A 101 -25.71 -6.69 -8.42
N ALA A 102 -24.63 -7.42 -8.14
CA ALA A 102 -23.88 -7.30 -6.90
C ALA A 102 -22.81 -6.18 -6.91
N ALA A 103 -22.51 -5.60 -8.08
CA ALA A 103 -21.37 -4.73 -8.32
C ALA A 103 -20.06 -5.36 -7.80
N GLN A 104 -19.76 -6.56 -8.30
CA GLN A 104 -18.59 -7.34 -7.86
C GLN A 104 -17.87 -7.99 -9.06
N VAL A 105 -16.61 -8.35 -8.83
CA VAL A 105 -15.82 -9.13 -9.80
C VAL A 105 -14.91 -10.11 -9.05
N THR A 106 -14.72 -11.31 -9.60
CA THR A 106 -13.71 -12.24 -9.12
C THR A 106 -12.46 -12.09 -9.98
N ALA A 107 -11.32 -11.88 -9.34
CA ALA A 107 -10.03 -11.70 -10.00
C ALA A 107 -8.99 -12.64 -9.41
N GLY A 108 -8.21 -13.30 -10.26
CA GLY A 108 -7.02 -14.04 -9.87
C GLY A 108 -5.95 -13.12 -9.28
N ALA A 109 -5.09 -13.66 -8.44
CA ALA A 109 -4.08 -12.89 -7.71
C ALA A 109 -3.11 -12.10 -8.59
N GLY A 110 -2.88 -12.55 -9.83
CA GLY A 110 -2.00 -11.91 -10.82
C GLY A 110 -2.67 -10.85 -11.69
N VAL A 111 -3.99 -10.65 -11.58
CA VAL A 111 -4.69 -9.56 -12.28
C VAL A 111 -4.23 -8.22 -11.71
N THR A 112 -3.92 -7.23 -12.56
CA THR A 112 -3.53 -5.90 -12.08
C THR A 112 -4.75 -5.10 -11.60
N LEU A 113 -4.52 -4.15 -10.69
CA LEU A 113 -5.60 -3.25 -10.24
C LEU A 113 -6.15 -2.41 -11.39
N ARG A 114 -5.31 -2.10 -12.39
CA ARG A 114 -5.72 -1.44 -13.63
C ARG A 114 -6.72 -2.29 -14.41
N GLN A 115 -6.44 -3.58 -14.61
CA GLN A 115 -7.35 -4.48 -15.31
C GLN A 115 -8.72 -4.58 -14.63
N VAL A 116 -8.74 -4.62 -13.28
CA VAL A 116 -10.01 -4.59 -12.53
C VAL A 116 -10.74 -3.26 -12.72
N ALA A 117 -10.03 -2.14 -12.67
CA ALA A 117 -10.62 -0.81 -12.84
C ALA A 117 -11.17 -0.58 -14.26
N ASP A 118 -10.59 -1.23 -15.27
CA ASP A 118 -10.99 -1.12 -16.66
C ASP A 118 -12.03 -2.18 -17.10
N ALA A 119 -12.43 -3.08 -16.18
CA ALA A 119 -13.35 -4.19 -16.48
C ALA A 119 -14.76 -3.73 -16.83
N ASP A 120 -15.16 -2.52 -16.40
CA ASP A 120 -16.51 -2.00 -16.63
C ASP A 120 -16.52 -0.48 -16.85
N PRO A 121 -17.30 0.05 -17.81
CA PRO A 121 -17.36 1.49 -18.06
C PRO A 121 -18.12 2.30 -16.99
N GLY A 122 -18.98 1.67 -16.20
CA GLY A 122 -19.81 2.31 -15.15
C GLY A 122 -19.31 2.08 -13.73
N LEU A 123 -18.49 1.06 -13.55
CA LEU A 123 -17.93 0.66 -12.26
C LEU A 123 -16.41 0.84 -12.22
N ASP A 124 -15.85 0.94 -11.02
CA ASP A 124 -14.42 1.11 -10.77
C ASP A 124 -14.04 0.35 -9.50
N LEU A 125 -12.76 0.10 -9.31
CA LEU A 125 -12.22 -0.37 -8.04
C LEU A 125 -12.15 0.80 -7.06
N GLY A 126 -12.56 0.59 -5.80
CA GLY A 126 -12.51 1.63 -4.75
C GLY A 126 -11.10 2.03 -4.33
N ILE A 127 -10.08 1.34 -4.81
CA ILE A 127 -8.67 1.59 -4.51
C ILE A 127 -7.99 2.37 -5.64
N LEU A 128 -7.24 3.41 -5.27
CA LEU A 128 -6.41 4.17 -6.21
C LEU A 128 -5.02 4.37 -5.60
N ILE A 129 -4.05 3.63 -6.14
CA ILE A 129 -2.62 3.75 -5.78
C ILE A 129 -1.79 4.07 -7.02
N ALA A 130 -0.62 4.69 -6.82
CA ALA A 130 0.26 5.10 -7.92
C ALA A 130 0.72 3.91 -8.79
N SER A 131 0.96 2.75 -8.18
CA SER A 131 1.46 1.54 -8.85
C SER A 131 0.36 0.65 -9.47
N ARG A 132 -0.89 1.13 -9.62
CA ARG A 132 -2.04 0.32 -10.03
C ARG A 132 -1.85 -0.45 -11.35
N ASP A 133 -0.99 0.03 -12.22
CA ASP A 133 -0.72 -0.60 -13.53
C ASP A 133 0.11 -1.89 -13.40
N SER A 134 0.88 -2.01 -12.32
CA SER A 134 1.76 -3.16 -12.02
C SER A 134 1.36 -3.91 -10.75
N ALA A 135 0.75 -3.23 -9.77
CA ALA A 135 0.27 -3.86 -8.55
C ALA A 135 -0.84 -4.86 -8.86
N THR A 136 -0.74 -6.06 -8.30
CA THR A 136 -1.70 -7.14 -8.54
C THR A 136 -2.69 -7.30 -7.39
N VAL A 137 -3.85 -7.86 -7.68
CA VAL A 137 -4.93 -8.11 -6.72
C VAL A 137 -4.41 -8.89 -5.51
N GLY A 138 -3.69 -10.00 -5.71
CA GLY A 138 -3.16 -10.80 -4.60
C GLY A 138 -2.18 -10.02 -3.73
N GLY A 139 -1.29 -9.23 -4.33
CA GLY A 139 -0.36 -8.36 -3.61
C GLY A 139 -1.10 -7.27 -2.83
N ALA A 140 -2.05 -6.59 -3.46
CA ALA A 140 -2.84 -5.53 -2.81
C ALA A 140 -3.69 -6.06 -1.64
N VAL A 141 -4.29 -7.24 -1.75
CA VAL A 141 -5.00 -7.90 -0.64
C VAL A 141 -4.01 -8.31 0.46
N ALA A 142 -2.89 -8.95 0.10
CA ALA A 142 -1.88 -9.41 1.06
C ALA A 142 -1.27 -8.27 1.89
N THR A 143 -1.14 -7.07 1.32
CA THR A 143 -0.63 -5.89 2.02
C THR A 143 -1.73 -4.98 2.57
N ASN A 144 -3.00 -5.29 2.32
CA ASN A 144 -4.14 -4.42 2.63
C ASN A 144 -3.92 -3.00 2.09
N ALA A 145 -3.59 -2.90 0.82
CA ALA A 145 -3.22 -1.63 0.19
C ALA A 145 -4.28 -0.53 0.41
N GLY A 146 -3.79 0.68 0.67
CA GLY A 146 -4.60 1.88 0.87
C GLY A 146 -4.71 2.73 -0.39
N GLY A 147 -4.29 4.00 -0.29
CA GLY A 147 -4.20 4.98 -1.37
C GLY A 147 -5.19 6.12 -1.27
N LEU A 148 -5.28 6.92 -2.32
CA LEU A 148 -5.93 8.23 -2.33
C LEU A 148 -7.44 8.23 -2.04
N ARG A 149 -8.12 7.08 -2.16
CA ARG A 149 -9.58 6.97 -1.98
C ARG A 149 -10.00 6.25 -0.69
N VAL A 150 -9.05 5.98 0.21
CA VAL A 150 -9.32 5.28 1.49
C VAL A 150 -10.36 6.01 2.32
N LEU A 151 -10.31 7.34 2.34
CA LEU A 151 -11.30 8.17 3.04
C LEU A 151 -12.75 7.80 2.68
N ARG A 152 -13.03 7.54 1.41
CA ARG A 152 -14.38 7.25 0.92
C ARG A 152 -14.73 5.78 0.89
N PHE A 153 -13.80 4.94 0.46
CA PHE A 153 -14.10 3.54 0.14
C PHE A 153 -13.40 2.54 1.07
N GLY A 154 -12.51 3.00 1.93
CA GLY A 154 -11.68 2.15 2.78
C GLY A 154 -10.50 1.50 2.03
N PRO A 155 -9.60 0.81 2.74
CA PRO A 155 -8.48 0.08 2.16
C PRO A 155 -8.94 -1.20 1.45
N MET A 156 -8.00 -1.99 0.90
CA MET A 156 -8.28 -3.20 0.11
C MET A 156 -9.15 -4.21 0.87
N ARG A 157 -8.95 -4.37 2.19
CA ARG A 157 -9.80 -5.23 3.04
C ARG A 157 -11.28 -4.84 2.96
N ALA A 158 -11.60 -3.56 2.88
CA ALA A 158 -12.99 -3.08 2.78
C ALA A 158 -13.61 -3.40 1.41
N GLN A 159 -12.80 -3.63 0.38
CA GLN A 159 -13.28 -4.06 -0.95
C GLN A 159 -13.49 -5.57 -1.04
N LEU A 160 -12.92 -6.36 -0.11
CA LEU A 160 -12.95 -7.80 -0.17
C LEU A 160 -14.37 -8.33 0.14
N ARG A 161 -14.86 -9.25 -0.69
CA ARG A 161 -16.14 -9.95 -0.55
C ARG A 161 -15.98 -11.45 -0.53
N GLY A 162 -14.79 -11.94 -0.76
CA GLY A 162 -14.42 -13.33 -0.72
C GLY A 162 -12.96 -13.52 -1.11
N ILE A 163 -12.39 -14.66 -0.74
CA ILE A 163 -10.99 -14.97 -0.98
C ILE A 163 -10.83 -16.45 -1.32
N GLU A 164 -9.85 -16.73 -2.14
CA GLU A 164 -9.26 -18.06 -2.28
C GLU A 164 -7.78 -17.95 -1.95
N ALA A 165 -7.29 -18.87 -1.13
CA ALA A 165 -5.91 -18.90 -0.70
C ALA A 165 -5.43 -20.33 -0.46
N VAL A 166 -4.11 -20.53 -0.47
CA VAL A 166 -3.46 -21.81 -0.22
C VAL A 166 -2.58 -21.69 1.02
N LEU A 167 -2.78 -22.59 1.99
CA LEU A 167 -1.98 -22.71 3.20
C LEU A 167 -0.60 -23.34 2.89
N ALA A 168 0.30 -23.26 3.86
CA ALA A 168 1.67 -23.79 3.70
C ALA A 168 1.73 -25.27 3.32
N ASP A 169 0.79 -26.08 3.79
CA ASP A 169 0.69 -27.53 3.51
C ASP A 169 0.06 -27.88 2.14
N GLY A 170 -0.36 -26.86 1.38
CA GLY A 170 -1.07 -27.01 0.11
C GLY A 170 -2.60 -27.08 0.24
N THR A 171 -3.16 -26.96 1.44
CA THR A 171 -4.62 -26.92 1.63
C THR A 171 -5.19 -25.66 0.99
N VAL A 172 -6.19 -25.85 0.10
CA VAL A 172 -6.92 -24.76 -0.53
C VAL A 172 -8.11 -24.37 0.35
N VAL A 173 -8.21 -23.11 0.72
CA VAL A 173 -9.40 -22.52 1.35
C VAL A 173 -10.01 -21.53 0.38
N SER A 174 -11.32 -21.68 0.09
CA SER A 174 -11.99 -20.85 -0.92
C SER A 174 -13.40 -20.50 -0.49
N HIS A 175 -13.73 -19.22 -0.48
CA HIS A 175 -15.07 -18.69 -0.29
C HIS A 175 -15.22 -17.44 -1.17
N LEU A 176 -15.70 -17.63 -2.40
CA LEU A 176 -15.83 -16.59 -3.42
C LEU A 176 -17.30 -16.25 -3.73
N ALA A 177 -18.24 -16.65 -2.86
CA ALA A 177 -19.68 -16.41 -3.07
C ALA A 177 -20.07 -14.92 -3.10
N GLY A 178 -19.26 -14.05 -2.49
CA GLY A 178 -19.46 -12.60 -2.54
C GLY A 178 -20.62 -12.10 -1.68
N LEU A 179 -20.99 -12.83 -0.65
CA LEU A 179 -22.09 -12.48 0.25
C LEU A 179 -21.77 -11.20 1.02
N VAL A 180 -22.74 -10.28 1.08
CA VAL A 180 -22.60 -9.04 1.88
C VAL A 180 -22.77 -9.32 3.37
N LYS A 181 -23.59 -10.33 3.69
CA LYS A 181 -23.83 -10.79 5.07
C LYS A 181 -23.50 -12.27 5.14
N ASP A 182 -22.43 -12.60 5.84
CA ASP A 182 -22.03 -13.97 6.13
C ASP A 182 -21.38 -14.03 7.52
N ASN A 183 -22.08 -14.68 8.44
CA ASN A 183 -21.62 -14.93 9.82
C ASN A 183 -21.38 -16.44 10.05
N THR A 184 -21.08 -17.20 8.99
CA THR A 184 -20.86 -18.64 9.05
C THR A 184 -19.39 -18.93 9.38
N GLY A 185 -19.00 -18.77 10.64
CA GLY A 185 -17.65 -19.03 11.11
C GLY A 185 -16.79 -17.77 11.24
N TYR A 186 -15.48 -17.96 11.23
CA TYR A 186 -14.51 -16.85 11.36
C TYR A 186 -14.35 -16.07 10.05
N ASP A 187 -14.17 -14.75 10.15
CA ASP A 187 -13.82 -13.89 9.02
C ASP A 187 -12.33 -14.06 8.65
N TYR A 188 -12.00 -15.21 8.07
CA TYR A 188 -10.64 -15.47 7.59
C TYR A 188 -10.25 -14.63 6.35
N PRO A 189 -11.16 -14.16 5.47
CA PRO A 189 -10.81 -13.21 4.43
C PRO A 189 -10.16 -11.95 4.98
N SER A 190 -10.75 -11.35 6.03
CA SER A 190 -10.16 -10.18 6.69
C SER A 190 -8.87 -10.49 7.45
N LEU A 191 -8.71 -11.71 7.98
CA LEU A 191 -7.47 -12.15 8.62
C LEU A 191 -6.32 -12.25 7.60
N LEU A 192 -6.59 -12.80 6.42
CA LEU A 192 -5.59 -12.96 5.35
C LEU A 192 -5.25 -11.63 4.65
N ALA A 193 -6.21 -10.68 4.61
CA ALA A 193 -5.94 -9.34 4.09
C ALA A 193 -4.97 -8.59 5.03
N GLY A 194 -3.79 -8.23 4.53
CA GLY A 194 -2.73 -7.60 5.32
C GLY A 194 -1.83 -8.60 6.05
N SER A 195 -1.89 -9.90 5.72
CA SER A 195 -0.99 -10.92 6.27
C SER A 195 0.39 -10.96 5.61
N GLU A 196 0.60 -10.19 4.56
CA GLU A 196 1.86 -10.07 3.81
C GLU A 196 2.43 -11.44 3.36
N GLY A 197 1.55 -12.38 3.04
CA GLY A 197 1.93 -13.73 2.59
C GLY A 197 2.51 -14.64 3.68
N THR A 198 2.33 -14.30 4.96
CA THR A 198 2.85 -15.09 6.10
C THR A 198 1.87 -16.15 6.62
N LEU A 199 0.58 -16.03 6.29
CA LEU A 199 -0.48 -16.96 6.75
C LEU A 199 -0.98 -17.87 5.63
N ALA A 200 -1.02 -17.37 4.40
CA ALA A 200 -1.43 -18.10 3.21
C ALA A 200 -0.97 -17.38 1.95
N VAL A 201 -0.98 -18.07 0.82
CA VAL A 201 -0.78 -17.51 -0.52
C VAL A 201 -2.15 -17.25 -1.15
N ILE A 202 -2.49 -15.99 -1.38
CA ILE A 202 -3.75 -15.57 -2.01
C ILE A 202 -3.72 -15.91 -3.49
N THR A 203 -4.70 -16.65 -4.00
CA THR A 203 -4.81 -17.08 -5.40
C THR A 203 -5.91 -16.37 -6.17
N ALA A 204 -7.00 -15.98 -5.48
CA ALA A 204 -8.06 -15.17 -6.06
C ALA A 204 -8.78 -14.33 -4.99
N ALA A 205 -9.44 -13.26 -5.43
CA ALA A 205 -10.31 -12.45 -4.57
C ALA A 205 -11.59 -12.08 -5.30
N ARG A 206 -12.72 -12.12 -4.58
CA ARG A 206 -13.98 -11.48 -4.99
C ARG A 206 -13.98 -10.07 -4.43
N LEU A 207 -14.08 -9.07 -5.31
CA LEU A 207 -13.93 -7.66 -4.97
C LEU A 207 -15.23 -6.90 -5.22
N ARG A 208 -15.56 -6.00 -4.30
CA ARG A 208 -16.60 -4.99 -4.51
C ARG A 208 -16.11 -3.96 -5.52
N LEU A 209 -16.97 -3.61 -6.45
CA LEU A 209 -16.81 -2.46 -7.32
C LEU A 209 -17.66 -1.30 -6.80
N VAL A 210 -17.28 -0.09 -7.17
CA VAL A 210 -18.00 1.14 -6.82
C VAL A 210 -18.39 1.88 -8.10
N PRO A 211 -19.48 2.65 -8.11
CA PRO A 211 -19.82 3.49 -9.26
C PRO A 211 -18.64 4.41 -9.61
N ARG A 212 -18.33 4.54 -10.89
CA ARG A 212 -17.34 5.52 -11.36
C ARG A 212 -17.74 6.91 -10.91
N LEU A 213 -16.76 7.64 -10.39
CA LEU A 213 -16.98 9.01 -9.92
C LEU A 213 -17.34 9.91 -11.11
N ARG A 214 -18.45 10.65 -10.97
CA ARG A 214 -18.95 11.59 -11.98
C ARG A 214 -19.13 12.97 -11.35
N GLY A 215 -18.98 14.04 -12.14
CA GLY A 215 -19.05 15.40 -11.61
C GLY A 215 -17.99 15.63 -10.54
N THR A 216 -16.78 15.15 -10.78
CA THR A 216 -15.65 15.27 -9.86
C THR A 216 -15.05 16.66 -9.95
N VAL A 217 -14.82 17.27 -8.79
CA VAL A 217 -14.17 18.56 -8.64
C VAL A 217 -12.98 18.40 -7.70
N THR A 218 -11.84 18.95 -8.07
CA THR A 218 -10.66 19.04 -7.23
C THR A 218 -10.38 20.50 -6.91
N ALA A 219 -10.15 20.80 -5.64
CA ALA A 219 -9.79 22.14 -5.18
C ALA A 219 -8.48 22.07 -4.38
N LEU A 220 -7.59 23.02 -4.63
CA LEU A 220 -6.32 23.19 -3.91
C LEU A 220 -6.33 24.55 -3.22
N ALA A 221 -6.37 24.56 -1.90
CA ALA A 221 -6.40 25.77 -1.07
C ALA A 221 -5.07 25.97 -0.34
N GLY A 222 -4.58 27.23 -0.33
CA GLY A 222 -3.45 27.64 0.48
C GLY A 222 -3.88 27.98 1.92
N VAL A 223 -3.07 27.60 2.91
CA VAL A 223 -3.33 27.88 4.33
C VAL A 223 -2.09 28.36 5.06
N GLY A 224 -2.28 29.13 6.13
CA GLY A 224 -1.21 29.74 6.92
C GLY A 224 -0.46 28.79 7.85
N GLY A 225 -0.92 27.52 8.00
CA GLY A 225 -0.28 26.52 8.85
C GLY A 225 -1.06 25.23 8.97
N LEU A 226 -0.44 24.22 9.60
CA LEU A 226 -0.98 22.85 9.69
C LEU A 226 -2.22 22.76 10.60
N ASP A 227 -2.37 23.63 11.61
CA ASP A 227 -3.59 23.70 12.43
C ASP A 227 -4.80 24.12 11.60
N GLN A 228 -4.64 25.17 10.79
CA GLN A 228 -5.69 25.64 9.88
C GLN A 228 -6.01 24.58 8.81
N LEU A 229 -4.97 23.91 8.28
CA LEU A 229 -5.13 22.83 7.31
C LEU A 229 -5.96 21.69 7.90
N HIS A 230 -5.59 21.21 9.09
CA HIS A 230 -6.30 20.13 9.76
C HIS A 230 -7.74 20.48 10.08
N ALA A 231 -7.99 21.70 10.62
CA ALA A 231 -9.34 22.19 10.90
C ALA A 231 -10.19 22.22 9.63
N LEU A 232 -9.64 22.71 8.50
CA LEU A 232 -10.32 22.77 7.21
C LEU A 232 -10.62 21.38 6.65
N ALA A 233 -9.66 20.46 6.72
CA ALA A 233 -9.86 19.07 6.30
C ALA A 233 -10.95 18.36 7.15
N ARG A 234 -10.94 18.56 8.48
CA ARG A 234 -11.98 18.02 9.37
C ARG A 234 -13.35 18.62 9.09
N ARG A 235 -13.41 19.89 8.70
CA ARG A 235 -14.64 20.53 8.23
C ARG A 235 -15.12 19.91 6.93
N ALA A 236 -14.23 19.71 5.94
CA ALA A 236 -14.56 19.06 4.68
C ALA A 236 -15.14 17.65 4.88
N VAL A 237 -14.54 16.85 5.76
CA VAL A 237 -15.05 15.49 6.09
C VAL A 237 -16.50 15.52 6.61
N ARG A 238 -16.88 16.54 7.38
CA ARG A 238 -18.23 16.66 7.93
C ARG A 238 -19.24 17.27 6.97
N GLU A 239 -18.81 18.23 6.16
CA GLU A 239 -19.71 19.14 5.45
C GLU A 239 -19.74 18.94 3.93
N VAL A 240 -18.80 18.18 3.35
CA VAL A 240 -18.77 17.92 1.90
C VAL A 240 -19.35 16.54 1.58
N PRO A 241 -20.62 16.45 1.14
CA PRO A 241 -21.17 15.19 0.65
C PRO A 241 -20.38 14.72 -0.56
N GLY A 242 -20.01 13.47 -0.58
CA GLY A 242 -19.24 12.91 -1.70
C GLY A 242 -17.75 13.28 -1.70
N LEU A 243 -17.18 13.74 -0.57
CA LEU A 243 -15.73 13.88 -0.41
C LEU A 243 -15.04 12.54 -0.71
N VAL A 244 -14.02 12.58 -1.56
CA VAL A 244 -13.26 11.41 -2.02
C VAL A 244 -11.89 11.35 -1.37
N SER A 245 -11.20 12.50 -1.36
CA SER A 245 -9.82 12.62 -0.86
C SER A 245 -9.60 13.96 -0.17
N ALA A 246 -8.72 13.97 0.83
CA ALA A 246 -8.24 15.16 1.52
C ALA A 246 -6.73 14.99 1.77
N GLU A 247 -5.94 15.65 0.92
CA GLU A 247 -4.49 15.49 0.86
C GLU A 247 -3.78 16.76 1.27
N PHE A 248 -2.58 16.64 1.79
CA PHE A 248 -1.77 17.83 2.10
C PHE A 248 -0.34 17.70 1.60
N PHE A 249 0.28 18.83 1.44
CA PHE A 249 1.71 18.99 1.27
C PHE A 249 2.18 20.35 1.78
N THR A 250 3.48 20.49 2.03
CA THR A 250 4.07 21.73 2.57
C THR A 250 4.77 22.53 1.47
N GLN A 251 4.97 23.83 1.72
CA GLN A 251 5.70 24.72 0.80
C GLN A 251 7.10 24.18 0.47
N ALA A 252 7.79 23.60 1.46
CA ALA A 252 9.15 23.08 1.25
C ALA A 252 9.23 21.99 0.16
N GLY A 253 8.25 21.10 0.08
CA GLY A 253 8.17 20.11 -0.99
C GLY A 253 7.79 20.72 -2.34
N LEU A 254 6.86 21.70 -2.32
CA LEU A 254 6.44 22.43 -3.52
C LEU A 254 7.62 23.21 -4.15
N ASP A 255 8.42 23.87 -3.32
CA ASP A 255 9.60 24.63 -3.82
C ASP A 255 10.56 23.76 -4.62
N LEU A 256 10.77 22.51 -4.18
CA LEU A 256 11.59 21.55 -4.90
C LEU A 256 10.97 21.12 -6.24
N LEU A 257 9.65 20.90 -6.25
CA LEU A 257 8.94 20.56 -7.49
C LEU A 257 8.97 21.74 -8.50
N VAL A 258 8.82 22.96 -8.02
CA VAL A 258 8.93 24.17 -8.87
C VAL A 258 10.35 24.31 -9.41
N ALA A 259 11.36 24.16 -8.55
CA ALA A 259 12.76 24.33 -8.94
C ALA A 259 13.29 23.24 -9.88
N HIS A 260 12.88 21.99 -9.69
CA HIS A 260 13.50 20.85 -10.36
C HIS A 260 12.58 20.04 -11.28
N ALA A 261 11.25 20.15 -11.10
CA ALA A 261 10.28 19.36 -11.86
C ALA A 261 9.47 20.18 -12.88
N GLY A 262 9.76 21.48 -12.99
CA GLY A 262 9.13 22.39 -13.96
C GLY A 262 7.66 22.71 -13.68
N LEU A 263 7.17 22.50 -12.44
CA LEU A 263 5.82 22.90 -12.06
C LEU A 263 5.78 24.41 -11.80
N ALA A 264 4.72 25.07 -12.28
CA ALA A 264 4.43 26.45 -11.88
C ALA A 264 3.82 26.46 -10.48
N PRO A 265 3.96 27.55 -9.68
CA PRO A 265 3.26 27.70 -8.43
C PRO A 265 1.74 27.52 -8.63
N PRO A 266 1.03 26.75 -7.77
CA PRO A 266 -0.40 26.49 -7.95
C PRO A 266 -1.28 27.69 -7.66
N LEU A 267 -0.82 28.62 -6.81
CA LEU A 267 -1.49 29.83 -6.37
C LEU A 267 -0.58 31.03 -6.56
N PRO A 268 -1.14 32.24 -6.79
CA PRO A 268 -0.38 33.48 -6.88
C PRO A 268 0.44 33.78 -5.61
N THR A 269 -0.13 33.49 -4.43
CA THR A 269 0.52 33.75 -3.14
C THR A 269 1.03 32.44 -2.55
N PRO A 270 2.33 32.32 -2.18
CA PRO A 270 2.83 31.17 -1.45
C PRO A 270 2.13 30.99 -0.10
N ALA A 271 1.87 29.74 0.28
CA ALA A 271 1.23 29.38 1.55
C ALA A 271 2.15 28.45 2.38
N ALA A 272 1.98 28.42 3.69
CA ALA A 272 2.77 27.52 4.54
C ALA A 272 2.50 26.03 4.23
N ALA A 273 1.25 25.72 3.91
CA ALA A 273 0.80 24.39 3.51
C ALA A 273 -0.39 24.47 2.55
N TYR A 274 -0.64 23.37 1.85
CA TYR A 274 -1.69 23.25 0.85
C TYR A 274 -2.58 22.07 1.18
N LEU A 275 -3.91 22.30 1.11
CA LEU A 275 -4.92 21.27 1.23
C LEU A 275 -5.54 21.01 -0.14
N LEU A 276 -5.41 19.78 -0.66
CA LEU A 276 -6.09 19.33 -1.85
C LEU A 276 -7.30 18.50 -1.44
N LEU A 277 -8.48 18.92 -1.88
CA LEU A 277 -9.75 18.24 -1.67
C LEU A 277 -10.30 17.77 -3.00
N GLU A 278 -10.79 16.54 -3.04
CA GLU A 278 -11.55 16.04 -4.18
C GLU A 278 -12.92 15.58 -3.72
N ALA A 279 -13.97 16.02 -4.41
CA ALA A 279 -15.34 15.60 -4.17
C ALA A 279 -16.02 15.20 -5.49
N SER A 280 -17.02 14.33 -5.43
CA SER A 280 -17.74 13.84 -6.60
C SER A 280 -19.23 13.77 -6.35
N GLY A 281 -20.00 14.12 -7.36
CA GLY A 281 -21.46 14.08 -7.36
C GLY A 281 -22.12 15.44 -7.42
N PRO A 282 -23.45 15.49 -7.36
CA PRO A 282 -24.22 16.75 -7.39
C PRO A 282 -23.80 17.68 -6.25
N GLY A 283 -23.57 18.97 -6.57
CA GLY A 283 -23.21 19.98 -5.59
C GLY A 283 -21.76 19.94 -5.08
N ALA A 284 -20.90 19.07 -5.62
CA ALA A 284 -19.51 18.96 -5.21
C ALA A 284 -18.76 20.30 -5.25
N PHE A 285 -18.93 21.09 -6.32
CA PHE A 285 -18.33 22.42 -6.45
C PHE A 285 -18.77 23.35 -5.32
N GLY A 286 -20.09 23.51 -5.12
CA GLY A 286 -20.65 24.41 -4.09
C GLY A 286 -20.19 24.00 -2.69
N SER A 287 -20.26 22.71 -2.35
CA SER A 287 -19.84 22.21 -1.04
C SER A 287 -18.35 22.43 -0.76
N LEU A 288 -17.48 22.29 -1.79
CA LEU A 288 -16.05 22.60 -1.64
C LEU A 288 -15.85 24.12 -1.49
N ALA A 289 -16.55 24.95 -2.29
CA ALA A 289 -16.46 26.38 -2.20
C ALA A 289 -16.89 26.90 -0.81
N ASP A 290 -18.00 26.39 -0.27
CA ASP A 290 -18.50 26.75 1.07
C ASP A 290 -17.47 26.41 2.17
N VAL A 291 -16.82 25.24 2.07
CA VAL A 291 -15.80 24.83 3.05
C VAL A 291 -14.53 25.66 2.91
N ILE A 292 -14.07 25.92 1.69
CA ILE A 292 -12.86 26.72 1.44
C ILE A 292 -13.08 28.18 1.86
N GLY A 293 -14.28 28.75 1.61
CA GLY A 293 -14.61 30.14 1.91
C GLY A 293 -13.73 31.11 1.12
N ASP A 294 -13.35 32.22 1.73
CA ASP A 294 -12.58 33.31 1.10
C ASP A 294 -11.07 33.01 0.92
N ARG A 295 -10.63 31.77 1.14
CA ARG A 295 -9.21 31.39 0.96
C ARG A 295 -8.84 31.39 -0.50
N GLU A 296 -7.58 31.74 -0.78
CA GLU A 296 -7.03 31.59 -2.11
C GLU A 296 -6.97 30.10 -2.49
N ALA A 297 -7.61 29.75 -3.60
CA ALA A 297 -7.71 28.37 -4.06
C ALA A 297 -7.75 28.27 -5.59
N ALA A 298 -7.19 27.19 -6.11
CA ALA A 298 -7.35 26.76 -7.50
C ALA A 298 -8.37 25.61 -7.57
N VAL A 299 -9.28 25.66 -8.55
CA VAL A 299 -10.33 24.66 -8.73
C VAL A 299 -10.24 24.06 -10.13
N GLY A 300 -10.38 22.76 -10.24
CA GLY A 300 -10.39 22.01 -11.49
C GLY A 300 -11.63 21.12 -11.60
N GLU A 301 -12.40 21.31 -12.66
CA GLU A 301 -13.55 20.49 -13.03
C GLU A 301 -13.26 19.59 -14.24
N SER A 302 -12.47 20.08 -15.20
CA SER A 302 -12.03 19.26 -16.32
C SER A 302 -11.03 18.19 -15.86
N ALA A 303 -10.95 17.08 -16.59
CA ALA A 303 -9.95 16.04 -16.31
C ALA A 303 -8.51 16.58 -16.35
N ALA A 304 -8.22 17.52 -17.26
CA ALA A 304 -6.91 18.14 -17.39
C ALA A 304 -6.59 19.03 -16.18
N ASP A 305 -7.53 19.88 -15.73
CA ASP A 305 -7.31 20.75 -14.58
C ASP A 305 -7.17 19.96 -13.29
N ARG A 306 -8.02 18.93 -13.09
CA ARG A 306 -7.88 18.03 -11.95
C ARG A 306 -6.51 17.34 -11.97
N GLY A 307 -6.10 16.77 -13.11
CA GLY A 307 -4.79 16.14 -13.26
C GLY A 307 -3.64 17.10 -12.95
N ARG A 308 -3.75 18.37 -13.38
CA ARG A 308 -2.77 19.40 -13.04
C ARG A 308 -2.72 19.66 -11.53
N LEU A 309 -3.85 19.76 -10.83
CA LEU A 309 -3.87 19.96 -9.38
C LEU A 309 -3.35 18.75 -8.63
N TRP A 310 -3.73 17.55 -9.05
CA TRP A 310 -3.21 16.30 -8.48
C TRP A 310 -1.70 16.14 -8.67
N SER A 311 -1.13 16.64 -9.76
CA SER A 311 0.32 16.54 -10.01
C SER A 311 1.17 17.17 -8.91
N TYR A 312 0.69 18.22 -8.24
CA TYR A 312 1.39 18.79 -7.09
C TYR A 312 1.52 17.79 -5.94
N ARG A 313 0.47 17.02 -5.65
CA ARG A 313 0.47 16.03 -4.58
C ARG A 313 1.16 14.72 -4.98
N GLU A 314 0.85 14.21 -6.16
CA GLU A 314 1.36 12.91 -6.64
C GLU A 314 2.86 12.92 -6.90
N ARG A 315 3.45 14.06 -7.21
CA ARG A 315 4.88 14.20 -7.45
C ARG A 315 5.70 14.53 -6.21
N HIS A 316 5.09 14.75 -5.04
CA HIS A 316 5.82 14.96 -3.78
C HIS A 316 6.79 13.81 -3.40
N PRO A 317 6.51 12.52 -3.68
CA PRO A 317 7.51 11.47 -3.50
C PRO A 317 8.82 11.67 -4.27
N GLU A 318 8.79 12.46 -5.39
CA GLU A 318 9.99 12.82 -6.16
C GLU A 318 10.78 13.95 -5.49
N ALA A 319 10.11 14.87 -4.80
CA ALA A 319 10.69 16.11 -4.29
C ALA A 319 11.93 15.85 -3.42
N ALA A 320 11.86 14.91 -2.49
CA ALA A 320 13.00 14.52 -1.67
C ALA A 320 14.15 13.91 -2.50
N GLY A 321 13.82 13.21 -3.58
CA GLY A 321 14.79 12.60 -4.49
C GLY A 321 15.71 13.60 -5.20
N PHE A 322 15.28 14.85 -5.38
CA PHE A 322 16.15 15.89 -5.94
C PHE A 322 17.28 16.31 -5.00
N LEU A 323 17.17 16.02 -3.72
CA LEU A 323 18.18 16.34 -2.71
C LEU A 323 19.10 15.17 -2.40
N GLY A 324 18.75 13.95 -2.76
CA GLY A 324 19.48 12.72 -2.45
C GLY A 324 18.55 11.51 -2.30
N VAL A 325 19.10 10.39 -1.82
CA VAL A 325 18.32 9.16 -1.59
C VAL A 325 17.58 9.28 -0.26
N PRO A 326 16.21 9.40 -0.28
CA PRO A 326 15.48 9.62 0.96
C PRO A 326 15.19 8.32 1.72
N VAL A 327 15.18 8.41 3.05
CA VAL A 327 14.48 7.49 3.92
C VAL A 327 12.99 7.86 3.89
N LYS A 328 12.14 6.91 3.47
CA LYS A 328 10.70 7.13 3.29
C LYS A 328 9.93 6.43 4.40
N LEU A 329 9.32 7.20 5.29
CA LEU A 329 8.51 6.68 6.38
C LEU A 329 7.04 6.99 6.10
N ASP A 330 6.22 5.97 6.29
CA ASP A 330 4.78 6.00 6.11
C ASP A 330 4.14 5.65 7.45
N VAL A 331 3.60 6.66 8.13
CA VAL A 331 3.14 6.56 9.51
C VAL A 331 1.76 7.18 9.69
N SER A 332 1.02 6.73 10.69
CA SER A 332 -0.28 7.33 11.01
C SER A 332 -0.45 7.51 12.52
N VAL A 333 -1.29 8.48 12.88
CA VAL A 333 -1.64 8.77 14.28
C VAL A 333 -3.14 9.01 14.42
N PRO A 334 -3.71 8.90 15.63
CA PRO A 334 -5.06 9.37 15.88
C PRO A 334 -5.24 10.83 15.40
N ALA A 335 -6.39 11.16 14.84
CA ALA A 335 -6.64 12.46 14.23
C ALA A 335 -6.29 13.66 15.15
N ALA A 336 -6.50 13.52 16.46
CA ALA A 336 -6.13 14.54 17.46
C ALA A 336 -4.62 14.77 17.58
N GLN A 337 -3.78 13.84 17.12
CA GLN A 337 -2.32 13.93 17.19
C GLN A 337 -1.69 14.32 15.84
N TRP A 338 -2.49 14.43 14.78
CA TRP A 338 -2.00 14.63 13.42
C TRP A 338 -1.16 15.92 13.28
N VAL A 339 -1.66 17.04 13.82
CA VAL A 339 -0.94 18.32 13.77
C VAL A 339 0.41 18.19 14.50
N ARG A 340 0.41 17.56 15.68
CA ARG A 340 1.64 17.34 16.47
C ARG A 340 2.66 16.50 15.70
N LEU A 341 2.23 15.42 15.04
CA LEU A 341 3.12 14.62 14.20
C LEU A 341 3.68 15.45 13.04
N ALA A 342 2.80 16.06 12.24
CA ALA A 342 3.21 16.77 11.02
C ALA A 342 4.10 17.99 11.29
N SER A 343 3.87 18.72 12.40
CA SER A 343 4.66 19.88 12.78
C SER A 343 6.00 19.54 13.47
N SER A 344 6.06 18.42 14.18
CA SER A 344 7.26 18.07 14.97
C SER A 344 8.23 17.13 14.23
N ALA A 345 7.81 16.50 13.13
CA ALA A 345 8.64 15.50 12.42
C ALA A 345 10.03 16.02 12.05
N ALA A 346 10.14 17.27 11.59
CA ALA A 346 11.42 17.87 11.22
C ALA A 346 12.33 18.08 12.47
N ALA A 347 11.77 18.51 13.59
CA ALA A 347 12.51 18.69 14.83
C ALA A 347 13.01 17.34 15.39
N VAL A 348 12.14 16.32 15.41
CA VAL A 348 12.50 14.96 15.85
C VAL A 348 13.66 14.39 15.03
N VAL A 349 13.67 14.64 13.72
CA VAL A 349 14.78 14.22 12.86
C VAL A 349 16.04 15.06 13.15
N ALA A 350 15.89 16.36 13.33
CA ALA A 350 17.03 17.26 13.60
C ALA A 350 17.75 16.95 14.91
N ASP A 351 17.06 16.38 15.90
CA ASP A 351 17.67 15.94 17.17
C ASP A 351 18.72 14.82 16.96
N VAL A 352 18.57 14.00 15.91
CA VAL A 352 19.49 12.88 15.60
C VAL A 352 20.36 13.14 14.38
N ASP A 353 19.93 14.04 13.50
CA ASP A 353 20.66 14.46 12.30
C ASP A 353 20.34 15.93 11.96
N PRO A 354 21.05 16.91 12.56
CA PRO A 354 20.77 18.34 12.37
C PRO A 354 20.88 18.84 10.93
N GLY A 355 21.60 18.10 10.07
CA GLY A 355 21.77 18.44 8.65
C GLY A 355 20.74 17.80 7.72
N ALA A 356 19.90 16.91 8.24
CA ALA A 356 18.88 16.23 7.45
C ALA A 356 17.78 17.19 6.98
N ARG A 357 17.21 16.93 5.81
CA ARG A 357 16.07 17.66 5.27
C ARG A 357 14.83 16.79 5.29
N VAL A 358 13.71 17.33 5.81
CA VAL A 358 12.46 16.60 5.98
C VAL A 358 11.38 17.23 5.10
N ILE A 359 10.70 16.39 4.32
CA ILE A 359 9.57 16.76 3.47
C ILE A 359 8.37 15.91 3.88
N THR A 360 7.29 16.58 4.27
CA THR A 360 6.05 15.94 4.70
C THR A 360 4.91 16.22 3.73
N PHE A 361 4.12 15.20 3.47
CA PHE A 361 2.88 15.23 2.72
C PHE A 361 2.02 14.03 3.13
N GLY A 362 0.77 13.92 2.68
CA GLY A 362 -0.02 12.73 2.99
C GLY A 362 -1.52 12.96 3.00
N HIS A 363 -2.20 12.07 3.73
CA HIS A 363 -3.65 11.97 3.82
C HIS A 363 -4.13 12.54 5.16
N VAL A 364 -4.55 13.80 5.16
CA VAL A 364 -4.84 14.50 6.43
C VAL A 364 -6.08 13.96 7.16
N ALA A 365 -7.04 13.39 6.40
CA ALA A 365 -8.33 12.99 6.96
C ALA A 365 -8.28 11.65 7.72
N ASP A 366 -7.34 10.77 7.38
CA ASP A 366 -7.16 9.43 7.98
C ASP A 366 -5.94 9.32 8.90
N GLY A 367 -5.26 10.45 9.14
CA GLY A 367 -4.16 10.52 10.10
C GLY A 367 -2.80 10.14 9.53
N ASN A 368 -2.68 9.87 8.24
CA ASN A 368 -1.43 9.43 7.62
C ASN A 368 -0.53 10.61 7.24
N VAL A 369 0.77 10.44 7.52
CA VAL A 369 1.85 11.37 7.13
C VAL A 369 2.99 10.57 6.51
N HIS A 370 3.35 10.90 5.28
CA HIS A 370 4.60 10.46 4.67
C HIS A 370 5.72 11.41 5.09
N VAL A 371 6.69 10.89 5.80
CA VAL A 371 7.88 11.62 6.24
C VAL A 371 9.06 11.18 5.40
N ASN A 372 9.46 12.00 4.45
CA ASN A 372 10.63 11.75 3.60
C ASN A 372 11.83 12.52 4.15
N ILE A 373 12.87 11.80 4.53
CA ILE A 373 14.07 12.34 5.17
C ILE A 373 15.23 12.16 4.20
N VAL A 374 15.90 13.26 3.84
CA VAL A 374 17.18 13.20 3.13
C VAL A 374 18.27 13.35 4.17
N PRO A 375 18.99 12.28 4.52
CA PRO A 375 20.01 12.29 5.56
C PRO A 375 21.21 13.16 5.16
N ALA A 376 21.84 13.81 6.14
CA ALA A 376 23.14 14.47 5.95
C ALA A 376 24.32 13.46 5.98
N ALA A 377 24.11 12.30 6.59
CA ALA A 377 25.05 11.18 6.66
C ALA A 377 24.36 9.89 6.17
N PRO A 378 25.11 8.82 5.83
CA PRO A 378 24.51 7.55 5.42
C PRO A 378 23.46 7.05 6.41
N ALA A 379 22.34 6.55 5.90
CA ALA A 379 21.24 6.03 6.71
C ALA A 379 21.70 4.78 7.49
N ASP A 380 21.52 4.81 8.82
CA ASP A 380 21.92 3.76 9.76
C ASP A 380 20.78 3.31 10.69
N GLY A 381 19.54 3.72 10.39
CA GLY A 381 18.35 3.40 11.19
C GLY A 381 17.99 4.46 12.23
N ARG A 382 18.85 5.45 12.54
CA ARG A 382 18.58 6.47 13.56
C ARG A 382 17.34 7.31 13.26
N HIS A 383 17.04 7.55 12.00
CA HIS A 383 15.88 8.32 11.58
C HIS A 383 14.58 7.54 11.82
N GLU A 384 14.60 6.24 11.46
CA GLU A 384 13.52 5.31 11.74
C GLU A 384 13.28 5.20 13.26
N ASP A 385 14.34 5.02 14.06
CA ASP A 385 14.27 4.96 15.53
C ASP A 385 13.60 6.21 16.13
N ALA A 386 14.03 7.39 15.70
CA ALA A 386 13.51 8.65 16.21
C ALA A 386 12.04 8.85 15.84
N VAL A 387 11.70 8.73 14.56
CA VAL A 387 10.34 8.98 14.06
C VAL A 387 9.36 7.91 14.55
N PHE A 388 9.73 6.62 14.51
CA PHE A 388 8.84 5.55 14.96
C PHE A 388 8.62 5.58 16.48
N SER A 389 9.63 5.92 17.28
CA SER A 389 9.47 6.13 18.71
C SER A 389 8.54 7.29 19.01
N PHE A 390 8.68 8.41 18.28
CA PHE A 390 7.80 9.56 18.42
C PHE A 390 6.35 9.20 18.05
N VAL A 391 6.14 8.53 16.91
CA VAL A 391 4.82 8.05 16.47
C VAL A 391 4.18 7.11 17.50
N ALA A 392 4.94 6.16 18.05
CA ALA A 392 4.46 5.26 19.08
C ALA A 392 4.05 6.02 20.35
N SER A 393 4.80 7.07 20.75
CA SER A 393 4.44 7.93 21.89
C SER A 393 3.13 8.70 21.71
N LEU A 394 2.70 8.88 20.45
CA LEU A 394 1.43 9.49 20.08
C LEU A 394 0.27 8.47 19.96
N GLY A 395 0.53 7.18 20.25
CA GLY A 395 -0.43 6.10 20.05
C GLY A 395 -0.66 5.77 18.57
N GLY A 396 0.32 6.04 17.72
CA GLY A 396 0.25 5.87 16.28
C GLY A 396 0.75 4.52 15.77
N SER A 397 0.73 4.35 14.45
CA SER A 397 1.22 3.20 13.71
C SER A 397 2.49 3.55 12.93
N ILE A 398 3.49 2.70 13.00
CA ILE A 398 4.74 2.81 12.23
C ILE A 398 4.55 2.44 10.75
N SER A 399 3.37 1.94 10.38
CA SER A 399 3.02 1.64 9.00
C SER A 399 1.54 1.94 8.76
N ALA A 400 1.25 2.98 7.98
CA ALA A 400 -0.11 3.35 7.62
C ALA A 400 -0.64 2.49 6.47
N GLU A 401 0.13 2.35 5.38
CA GLU A 401 -0.27 1.70 4.14
C GLU A 401 0.69 0.62 3.65
N HIS A 402 2.01 0.80 3.86
CA HIS A 402 3.03 0.01 3.16
C HIS A 402 3.24 -1.40 3.71
N GLY A 403 2.68 -1.73 4.88
CA GLY A 403 2.96 -2.96 5.61
C GLY A 403 4.25 -2.88 6.44
N ILE A 404 4.56 -3.98 7.11
CA ILE A 404 5.77 -4.12 7.94
C ILE A 404 6.95 -4.60 7.08
N GLY A 405 6.72 -5.61 6.25
CA GLY A 405 7.76 -6.22 5.44
C GLY A 405 8.99 -6.66 6.24
N ALA A 406 10.11 -6.73 5.56
CA ALA A 406 11.42 -6.90 6.19
C ALA A 406 11.92 -5.58 6.79
N LEU A 407 11.55 -4.45 6.20
CA LEU A 407 12.03 -3.12 6.60
C LEU A 407 11.69 -2.79 8.05
N LYS A 408 10.40 -2.87 8.41
CA LYS A 408 9.88 -2.35 9.68
C LYS A 408 9.80 -3.42 10.79
N ALA A 409 10.14 -4.67 10.50
CA ALA A 409 10.12 -5.76 11.47
C ALA A 409 10.88 -5.47 12.78
N PRO A 410 12.08 -4.82 12.77
CA PRO A 410 12.79 -4.47 13.98
C PRO A 410 12.02 -3.53 14.93
N TRP A 411 11.17 -2.66 14.37
CA TRP A 411 10.41 -1.65 15.12
C TRP A 411 8.98 -2.10 15.50
N LEU A 412 8.58 -3.31 15.14
CA LEU A 412 7.27 -3.84 15.52
C LEU A 412 6.98 -3.76 17.03
N PRO A 413 7.97 -3.98 17.93
CA PRO A 413 7.78 -3.84 19.38
C PRO A 413 7.39 -2.44 19.86
N LEU A 414 7.68 -1.38 19.10
CA LEU A 414 7.24 -0.02 19.42
C LEU A 414 5.72 0.17 19.21
N ALA A 415 5.14 -0.56 18.24
CA ALA A 415 3.76 -0.38 17.82
C ALA A 415 2.81 -1.49 18.30
N ARG A 416 3.35 -2.57 18.85
CA ARG A 416 2.56 -3.75 19.30
C ARG A 416 3.09 -4.28 20.62
N THR A 417 2.18 -4.53 21.53
CA THR A 417 2.47 -5.14 22.84
C THR A 417 3.02 -6.56 22.69
N ASP A 418 3.67 -7.08 23.73
CA ASP A 418 4.14 -8.47 23.77
C ASP A 418 2.99 -9.46 23.59
N ALA A 419 1.81 -9.16 24.16
CA ALA A 419 0.62 -9.99 24.03
C ALA A 419 0.11 -10.06 22.57
N GLU A 420 0.09 -8.91 21.85
CA GLU A 420 -0.28 -8.88 20.43
C GLU A 420 0.73 -9.66 19.57
N ARG A 421 2.03 -9.47 19.82
CA ARG A 421 3.09 -10.19 19.10
C ARG A 421 3.03 -11.69 19.34
N ALA A 422 2.78 -12.11 20.60
CA ALA A 422 2.57 -13.52 20.93
C ALA A 422 1.30 -14.09 20.23
N LEU A 423 0.23 -13.31 20.11
CA LEU A 423 -0.95 -13.71 19.34
C LEU A 423 -0.63 -13.89 17.86
N PHE A 424 0.11 -12.97 17.24
CA PHE A 424 0.54 -13.09 15.82
C PHE A 424 1.36 -14.36 15.60
N ALA A 425 2.32 -14.64 16.49
CA ALA A 425 3.14 -15.85 16.42
C ALA A 425 2.29 -17.13 16.54
N ARG A 426 1.30 -17.16 17.43
CA ARG A 426 0.37 -18.30 17.58
C ARG A 426 -0.48 -18.52 16.34
N ILE A 427 -1.05 -17.46 15.76
CA ILE A 427 -1.85 -17.53 14.52
C ILE A 427 -0.97 -18.07 13.39
N ARG A 428 0.23 -17.51 13.22
CA ARG A 428 1.17 -17.94 12.19
C ARG A 428 1.55 -19.41 12.36
N SER A 429 1.91 -19.85 13.55
CA SER A 429 2.28 -21.23 13.83
C SER A 429 1.13 -22.23 13.61
N ALA A 430 -0.13 -21.78 13.79
CA ALA A 430 -1.28 -22.62 13.53
C ALA A 430 -1.52 -22.87 12.02
N LEU A 431 -1.21 -21.86 11.16
CA LEU A 431 -1.44 -21.93 9.71
C LEU A 431 -0.18 -22.33 8.92
N ASP A 432 1.00 -22.06 9.46
CA ASP A 432 2.31 -22.39 8.88
C ASP A 432 3.28 -22.90 9.96
N PRO A 433 3.06 -24.14 10.50
CA PRO A 433 3.90 -24.69 11.54
C PRO A 433 5.35 -24.94 11.09
N SER A 434 5.57 -25.14 9.80
CA SER A 434 6.89 -25.39 9.20
C SER A 434 7.65 -24.11 8.86
N ALA A 435 7.00 -22.95 9.01
CA ALA A 435 7.61 -21.67 8.72
C ALA A 435 8.08 -21.51 7.26
N THR A 436 7.31 -22.03 6.38
CA THR A 436 7.57 -22.02 4.94
C THR A 436 7.27 -20.65 4.33
N LEU A 437 6.16 -19.99 4.77
CA LEU A 437 5.63 -18.82 4.11
C LEU A 437 6.31 -17.51 4.59
N ASN A 438 6.85 -16.79 3.64
CA ASN A 438 7.43 -15.45 3.77
C ASN A 438 8.20 -15.22 5.08
N PRO A 439 9.32 -15.91 5.32
CA PRO A 439 9.98 -15.95 6.61
C PRO A 439 10.59 -14.62 7.04
N ASN A 440 10.81 -13.69 6.10
CA ASN A 440 11.46 -12.40 6.32
C ASN A 440 10.50 -11.31 6.82
N VAL A 441 9.21 -11.59 6.82
CA VAL A 441 8.14 -10.64 7.18
C VAL A 441 7.48 -11.08 8.47
N LEU A 442 7.20 -10.11 9.36
CA LEU A 442 6.58 -10.33 10.68
C LEU A 442 7.31 -11.41 11.48
N PRO A 443 8.14 -11.04 12.46
CA PRO A 443 8.89 -12.00 13.28
C PRO A 443 7.96 -13.00 13.96
N ARG A 444 8.51 -14.18 14.24
CA ARG A 444 7.82 -15.30 14.90
C ARG A 444 7.77 -15.11 16.40
#